data_f7999682fe7e9d26c077c8e0380489fd
#
_entry.id   f7999682fe7e9d26c077c8e0380489fd
#
_cell.length_a   1.000
_cell.length_b   1.000
_cell.length_c   1.000
_cell.angle_alpha   90.00
_cell.angle_beta   90.00
_cell.angle_gamma   90.00
#
_symmetry.space_group_name_H-M   'P 1'
#
loop_
_entity.id
_entity.type
_entity.pdbx_description
1 polymer ?
#
loop_
_entity_poly.entity_id
_entity_poly.type
_entity_poly.pdbx_seq_one_letter_code
_entity_poly.pdbx_strand_id
1 'polypeptide(L)'
;MQAINYDIDYDAEANKVGLIIGIPEEIYFCSISKVSTVYVEYINNSWVAWRESYVPNTNQRTSYKLITQGNFELVIARVKSYLTYIKRNKG
;
A
#
# COMPACT_ATOMS: atom_id res chain seq x y z
N MET A 1 13.07 -14.70 7.78
CA MET A 1 11.93 -15.39 7.18
C MET A 1 10.64 -14.83 7.75
N GLN A 2 9.68 -14.60 6.90
CA GLN A 2 8.38 -14.10 7.36
C GLN A 2 7.66 -15.16 8.20
N ALA A 3 7.17 -14.75 9.37
CA ALA A 3 6.30 -15.60 10.16
C ALA A 3 4.94 -15.66 9.44
N ILE A 4 4.59 -16.82 8.90
CA ILE A 4 3.34 -16.97 8.18
C ILE A 4 2.22 -17.18 9.19
N ASN A 5 1.21 -16.32 9.11
CA ASN A 5 -0.02 -16.50 9.85
C ASN A 5 -1.03 -17.15 8.91
N TYR A 6 -1.26 -18.46 9.11
CA TYR A 6 -2.14 -19.22 8.24
C TYR A 6 -3.62 -18.82 8.35
N ASP A 7 -3.97 -18.02 9.36
CA ASP A 7 -5.33 -17.52 9.51
C ASP A 7 -5.59 -16.27 8.67
N ILE A 8 -4.53 -15.69 8.04
CA ILE A 8 -4.66 -14.51 7.22
C ILE A 8 -4.41 -14.85 5.76
N ASP A 9 -5.39 -14.56 4.92
CA ASP A 9 -5.20 -14.54 3.48
C ASP A 9 -4.77 -13.12 3.11
N TYR A 10 -3.47 -12.90 3.04
CA TYR A 10 -2.89 -11.57 2.80
C TYR A 10 -3.41 -10.95 1.51
N ASP A 11 -3.44 -11.73 0.43
CA ASP A 11 -3.88 -11.22 -0.87
C ASP A 11 -5.35 -10.83 -0.83
N ALA A 12 -6.20 -11.63 -0.23
CA ALA A 12 -7.63 -11.33 -0.12
C ALA A 12 -7.87 -10.07 0.72
N GLU A 13 -7.16 -9.94 1.85
CA GLU A 13 -7.30 -8.77 2.71
C GLU A 13 -6.83 -7.49 2.01
N ALA A 14 -5.74 -7.58 1.24
CA ALA A 14 -5.28 -6.45 0.46
C ALA A 14 -6.31 -6.04 -0.60
N ASN A 15 -6.88 -7.02 -1.31
CA ASN A 15 -7.91 -6.74 -2.32
C ASN A 15 -9.15 -6.09 -1.72
N LYS A 16 -9.55 -6.48 -0.51
CA LYS A 16 -10.73 -5.90 0.16
C LYS A 16 -10.61 -4.41 0.37
N VAL A 17 -9.39 -3.90 0.58
CA VAL A 17 -9.19 -2.47 0.80
C VAL A 17 -8.84 -1.72 -0.48
N GLY A 18 -8.86 -2.39 -1.62
CA GLY A 18 -8.64 -1.76 -2.92
C GLY A 18 -7.22 -1.86 -3.46
N LEU A 19 -6.38 -2.69 -2.85
CA LEU A 19 -5.02 -2.90 -3.33
C LEU A 19 -4.99 -3.98 -4.41
N ILE A 20 -4.10 -3.81 -5.37
CA ILE A 20 -3.83 -4.77 -6.43
C ILE A 20 -2.60 -5.57 -6.06
N ILE A 21 -2.60 -6.86 -6.38
CA ILE A 21 -1.48 -7.74 -6.07
C ILE A 21 -0.37 -7.51 -7.10
N GLY A 22 0.80 -7.07 -6.63
CA GLY A 22 1.99 -7.00 -7.46
C GLY A 22 2.73 -8.33 -7.42
N ILE A 23 3.16 -8.73 -6.22
CA ILE A 23 3.75 -10.05 -5.98
C ILE A 23 2.98 -10.65 -4.80
N PRO A 24 2.36 -11.83 -4.96
CA PRO A 24 1.55 -12.42 -3.91
C PRO A 24 2.28 -12.48 -2.57
N GLU A 25 1.61 -12.06 -1.50
CA GLU A 25 2.11 -12.05 -0.14
C GLU A 25 3.37 -11.21 0.08
N GLU A 26 3.70 -10.34 -0.84
CA GLU A 26 4.94 -9.58 -0.79
C GLU A 26 4.77 -8.10 -1.10
N ILE A 27 4.08 -7.75 -2.20
CA ILE A 27 3.89 -6.36 -2.56
C ILE A 27 2.51 -6.12 -3.16
N TYR A 28 1.87 -5.03 -2.71
CA TYR A 28 0.57 -4.58 -3.18
C TYR A 28 0.65 -3.11 -3.54
N PHE A 29 -0.27 -2.64 -4.39
CA PHE A 29 -0.27 -1.24 -4.77
C PHE A 29 -1.67 -0.77 -5.18
N CYS A 30 -1.85 0.55 -5.19
CA CYS A 30 -3.09 1.18 -5.64
C CYS A 30 -2.77 2.55 -6.20
N SER A 31 -3.10 2.77 -7.48
CA SER A 31 -2.94 4.09 -8.09
C SER A 31 -4.06 5.01 -7.61
N ILE A 32 -3.69 6.18 -7.07
CA ILE A 32 -4.65 7.18 -6.62
C ILE A 32 -4.89 8.25 -7.68
N SER A 33 -3.92 8.44 -8.55
CA SER A 33 -4.04 9.34 -9.70
C SER A 33 -3.05 8.90 -10.77
N LYS A 34 -2.99 9.62 -11.87
CA LYS A 34 -2.04 9.32 -12.96
C LYS A 34 -0.59 9.44 -12.52
N VAL A 35 -0.32 10.18 -11.45
CA VAL A 35 1.04 10.49 -11.00
C VAL A 35 1.32 10.05 -9.57
N SER A 36 0.41 9.32 -8.95
CA SER A 36 0.57 8.97 -7.54
C SER A 36 0.07 7.56 -7.25
N THR A 37 0.86 6.78 -6.51
CA THR A 37 0.56 5.39 -6.18
C THR A 37 0.89 5.12 -4.71
N VAL A 38 0.02 4.36 -4.06
CA VAL A 38 0.26 3.81 -2.73
C VAL A 38 0.82 2.40 -2.89
N TYR A 39 1.89 2.10 -2.16
CA TYR A 39 2.51 0.78 -2.12
C TYR A 39 2.46 0.21 -0.72
N VAL A 40 2.35 -1.11 -0.64
CA VAL A 40 2.47 -1.87 0.61
C VAL A 40 3.39 -3.03 0.33
N GLU A 41 4.48 -3.13 1.08
CA GLU A 41 5.48 -4.17 0.83
C GLU A 41 6.01 -4.76 2.13
N TYR A 42 6.31 -6.06 2.11
CA TYR A 42 6.97 -6.72 3.22
C TYR A 42 8.48 -6.54 3.07
N ILE A 43 9.08 -5.77 3.96
CA ILE A 43 10.50 -5.43 3.92
C ILE A 43 11.10 -5.58 5.33
N ASN A 44 12.23 -6.28 5.45
CA ASN A 44 12.98 -6.39 6.70
C ASN A 44 12.09 -6.80 7.89
N ASN A 45 11.31 -7.85 7.70
CA ASN A 45 10.46 -8.44 8.74
C ASN A 45 9.31 -7.54 9.20
N SER A 46 8.94 -6.53 8.41
CA SER A 46 7.74 -5.75 8.71
C SER A 46 7.06 -5.34 7.42
N TRP A 47 5.79 -4.94 7.53
CA TRP A 47 5.06 -4.39 6.40
C TRP A 47 5.23 -2.88 6.42
N VAL A 48 5.41 -2.30 5.24
CA VAL A 48 5.62 -0.87 5.07
C VAL A 48 4.66 -0.36 4.01
N ALA A 49 3.97 0.74 4.31
CA ALA A 49 3.10 1.39 3.35
C ALA A 49 3.60 2.81 3.11
N TRP A 50 3.66 3.20 1.82
CA TRP A 50 4.10 4.55 1.45
C TRP A 50 3.39 5.00 0.17
N ARG A 51 3.47 6.30 -0.09
CA ARG A 51 2.94 6.90 -1.29
C ARG A 51 4.08 7.55 -2.07
N GLU A 52 4.11 7.32 -3.37
CA GLU A 52 5.04 7.99 -4.28
C GLU A 52 4.27 8.78 -5.32
N SER A 53 4.83 9.93 -5.71
CA SER A 53 4.31 10.75 -6.79
C SER A 53 5.42 10.97 -7.81
N TYR A 54 5.03 11.17 -9.07
CA TYR A 54 5.98 11.25 -10.18
C TYR A 54 5.66 12.47 -11.05
N VAL A 55 6.69 12.95 -11.77
CA VAL A 55 6.49 13.93 -12.83
C VAL A 55 5.69 13.26 -13.95
N PRO A 56 4.61 13.89 -14.47
CA PRO A 56 3.79 13.27 -15.52
C PRO A 56 4.63 12.82 -16.72
N ASN A 57 4.34 11.60 -17.20
CA ASN A 57 5.00 10.99 -18.36
C ASN A 57 6.50 10.72 -18.18
N THR A 58 6.97 10.64 -16.94
CA THR A 58 8.35 10.31 -16.63
C THR A 58 8.41 9.32 -15.49
N ASN A 59 9.62 8.81 -15.20
CA ASN A 59 9.86 7.97 -14.03
C ASN A 59 10.47 8.77 -12.88
N GLN A 60 10.53 10.10 -13.02
CA GLN A 60 11.10 10.94 -11.99
C GLN A 60 10.14 11.11 -10.82
N ARG A 61 10.55 10.63 -9.65
CA ARG A 61 9.78 10.75 -8.42
C ARG A 61 9.86 12.18 -7.88
N THR A 62 8.71 12.77 -7.59
CA THR A 62 8.65 14.13 -7.02
C THR A 62 8.46 14.12 -5.52
N SER A 63 7.88 13.06 -4.96
CA SER A 63 7.69 12.97 -3.51
C SER A 63 7.60 11.53 -3.05
N TYR A 64 7.87 11.35 -1.78
CA TYR A 64 7.75 10.07 -1.08
C TYR A 64 7.19 10.38 0.31
N LYS A 65 6.17 9.64 0.71
CA LYS A 65 5.56 9.83 2.02
C LYS A 65 5.30 8.48 2.67
N LEU A 66 5.95 8.23 3.81
CA LEU A 66 5.66 7.04 4.59
C LEU A 66 4.26 7.17 5.21
N ILE A 67 3.42 6.15 5.02
CA ILE A 67 2.08 6.12 5.61
C ILE A 67 2.15 5.44 6.98
N THR A 68 2.68 4.23 7.02
CA THR A 68 2.81 3.49 8.28
C THR A 68 3.73 2.27 8.08
N GLN A 69 4.12 1.67 9.19
CA GLN A 69 4.98 0.49 9.21
C GLN A 69 4.61 -0.37 10.42
N GLY A 70 4.61 -1.67 10.27
CA GLY A 70 4.30 -2.58 11.36
C GLY A 70 3.81 -3.94 10.87
N ASN A 71 2.94 -4.58 11.65
CA ASN A 71 2.36 -5.85 11.23
C ASN A 71 1.32 -5.60 10.14
N PHE A 72 0.96 -6.68 9.43
CA PHE A 72 0.07 -6.57 8.28
C PHE A 72 -1.29 -5.95 8.64
N GLU A 73 -1.88 -6.39 9.73
CA GLU A 73 -3.22 -5.94 10.14
C GLU A 73 -3.23 -4.43 10.41
N LEU A 74 -2.22 -3.94 11.12
CA LEU A 74 -2.06 -2.52 11.40
C LEU A 74 -1.90 -1.73 10.10
N VAL A 75 -1.01 -2.20 9.22
CA VAL A 75 -0.70 -1.50 7.97
C VAL A 75 -1.93 -1.47 7.05
N ILE A 76 -2.64 -2.58 6.92
CA ILE A 76 -3.84 -2.65 6.09
C ILE A 76 -4.94 -1.72 6.63
N ALA A 77 -5.13 -1.67 7.94
CA ALA A 77 -6.13 -0.78 8.54
C ALA A 77 -5.79 0.68 8.26
N ARG A 78 -4.53 1.06 8.38
CA ARG A 78 -4.08 2.42 8.09
C ARG A 78 -4.20 2.78 6.62
N VAL A 79 -3.85 1.85 5.74
CA VAL A 79 -4.00 2.06 4.29
C VAL A 79 -5.47 2.23 3.93
N LYS A 80 -6.35 1.40 4.50
CA LYS A 80 -7.79 1.53 4.27
C LYS A 80 -8.28 2.93 4.67
N SER A 81 -7.89 3.41 5.85
CA SER A 81 -8.27 4.74 6.33
C SER A 81 -7.72 5.83 5.40
N TYR A 82 -6.47 5.69 4.98
CA TYR A 82 -5.82 6.65 4.10
C TYR A 82 -6.52 6.75 2.74
N LEU A 83 -6.83 5.59 2.13
CA LEU A 83 -7.51 5.56 0.84
C LEU A 83 -8.93 6.11 0.96
N THR A 84 -9.61 5.81 2.04
CA THR A 84 -10.96 6.35 2.31
C THR A 84 -10.91 7.86 2.45
N TYR A 85 -9.92 8.38 3.16
CA TYR A 85 -9.73 9.83 3.34
C TYR A 85 -9.51 10.52 2.00
N ILE A 86 -8.62 9.98 1.17
CA ILE A 86 -8.34 10.55 -0.15
C ILE A 86 -9.58 10.55 -1.02
N LYS A 87 -10.33 9.46 -1.01
CA LYS A 87 -11.55 9.32 -1.80
C LYS A 87 -12.61 10.35 -1.40
N ARG A 88 -12.74 10.61 -0.09
CA ARG A 88 -13.70 11.59 0.43
C ARG A 88 -13.30 13.02 0.10
N ASN A 89 -12.00 13.30 0.06
CA ASN A 89 -11.49 14.65 -0.13
C ASN A 89 -11.16 14.96 -1.59
N LYS A 90 -11.50 14.05 -2.46
CA LYS A 90 -11.25 14.21 -3.89
C LYS A 90 -12.48 14.85 -4.56
N GLY A 91 -13.05 15.69 -3.99
CA GLY A 91 -14.12 16.51 -4.53
C GLY A 91 -15.03 15.92 -5.56
#